data_9438dd8b2ef60cd8f152db486b9b4e24
#
_entry.id   9438dd8b2ef60cd8f152db486b9b4e24
#
_cell.length_a   1.000
_cell.length_b   1.000
_cell.length_c   1.000
_cell.angle_alpha   90.00
_cell.angle_beta   90.00
_cell.angle_gamma   90.00
#
_symmetry.space_group_name_H-M   'P 1'
#
loop_
_entity.id
_entity.type
_entity.pdbx_description
1 polymer ?
#
loop_
_entity_poly.entity_id
_entity_poly.type
_entity_poly.pdbx_seq_one_letter_code
_entity_poly.pdbx_strand_id
1 'polypeptide(L)'
;QIDATQPSTIVIDWLDYDTDYVVIAAVRSKEGTVASDTAEITTAKDPAIDLGQGANTYIVSKAGTYSFTPEKVDGTPIDGIASANWIWATKADENDKEQKLLDNVAYAGGKIRFTTTGERGNAVIAAFDATGKSIWVWLIWCTEQPEEMEYENGGVFLDRFLGATAAELTDGEATWGNILYQWGRNVPIYAGYDDEWGEEEVFNEARKWTIMNPELFFFWDVSKSLTSVAGSLAAPTTFFADQKTCNWTVEDQSLWGETKTNYDPCPAGYRLPSEKSWGNFFSDLKILEDESGATYTYKGKTAWYPAMNNGRMFDTGENIKGFPAFTVWNCSYMIADPMGILDMNPPYSMEELIEMGLIISAPQRAYMQYNNMQDVVNAHFAVANPSFAFAVRCVKE
;
A
#
# COMPACT_ATOMS: atom_id res chain seq x y z
N GLN A 1 -14.14 15.08 -46.72
CA GLN A 1 -14.68 14.62 -48.01
C GLN A 1 -13.58 13.73 -48.61
N ILE A 2 -13.84 12.42 -48.72
CA ILE A 2 -12.90 11.46 -49.32
C ILE A 2 -13.16 11.42 -50.79
N ASP A 3 -12.11 11.55 -51.60
CA ASP A 3 -12.19 11.36 -53.03
C ASP A 3 -12.28 9.86 -53.34
N ALA A 4 -13.42 9.40 -53.82
CA ALA A 4 -13.68 7.99 -54.11
C ALA A 4 -12.82 7.41 -55.25
N THR A 5 -12.01 8.22 -55.92
CA THR A 5 -11.11 7.78 -57.00
C THR A 5 -9.71 7.45 -56.50
N GLN A 6 -9.40 7.70 -55.22
CA GLN A 6 -8.11 7.39 -54.59
C GLN A 6 -8.31 6.42 -53.43
N PRO A 7 -7.44 5.41 -53.26
CA PRO A 7 -7.48 4.56 -52.08
C PRO A 7 -7.18 5.40 -50.85
N SER A 8 -8.08 5.38 -49.87
CA SER A 8 -7.92 6.09 -48.60
C SER A 8 -7.74 5.08 -47.48
N THR A 9 -6.75 5.29 -46.65
CA THR A 9 -6.53 4.50 -45.45
C THR A 9 -7.05 5.30 -44.25
N ILE A 10 -7.93 4.67 -43.44
CA ILE A 10 -8.38 5.20 -42.16
C ILE A 10 -7.71 4.33 -41.11
N VAL A 11 -6.99 4.97 -40.19
CA VAL A 11 -6.46 4.31 -39.01
C VAL A 11 -7.49 4.49 -37.88
N ILE A 12 -7.87 3.39 -37.27
CA ILE A 12 -8.73 3.37 -36.08
C ILE A 12 -7.83 3.02 -34.91
N ASP A 13 -7.57 3.99 -34.07
CA ASP A 13 -6.78 3.85 -32.84
C ASP A 13 -7.68 3.54 -31.65
N TRP A 14 -7.06 3.14 -30.53
CA TRP A 14 -7.71 2.95 -29.23
C TRP A 14 -8.69 1.76 -29.17
N LEU A 15 -8.45 0.73 -29.94
CA LEU A 15 -9.19 -0.52 -29.85
C LEU A 15 -8.64 -1.37 -28.70
N ASP A 16 -9.54 -2.00 -27.92
CA ASP A 16 -9.15 -2.92 -26.86
C ASP A 16 -8.52 -4.19 -27.44
N TYR A 17 -7.58 -4.82 -26.73
CA TYR A 17 -7.00 -6.10 -27.07
C TYR A 17 -8.03 -7.24 -26.92
N ASP A 18 -7.79 -8.37 -27.58
CA ASP A 18 -8.61 -9.60 -27.51
C ASP A 18 -10.11 -9.33 -27.72
N THR A 19 -10.46 -8.33 -28.51
CA THR A 19 -11.84 -7.86 -28.68
C THR A 19 -12.28 -7.96 -30.13
N ASP A 20 -13.47 -8.49 -30.33
CA ASP A 20 -14.11 -8.58 -31.63
C ASP A 20 -14.81 -7.25 -31.96
N TYR A 21 -14.47 -6.69 -33.10
CA TYR A 21 -15.07 -5.47 -33.62
C TYR A 21 -15.72 -5.69 -34.95
N VAL A 22 -16.83 -5.04 -35.16
CA VAL A 22 -17.48 -4.91 -36.47
C VAL A 22 -17.19 -3.52 -37.03
N VAL A 23 -16.35 -3.47 -38.06
CA VAL A 23 -16.02 -2.21 -38.73
C VAL A 23 -16.96 -2.02 -39.92
N ILE A 24 -17.70 -0.93 -39.92
CA ILE A 24 -18.65 -0.60 -40.97
C ILE A 24 -18.12 0.64 -41.73
N ALA A 25 -17.78 0.45 -42.98
CA ALA A 25 -17.46 1.55 -43.92
C ALA A 25 -18.73 1.95 -44.65
N ALA A 26 -19.17 3.20 -44.50
CA ALA A 26 -20.35 3.70 -45.20
C ALA A 26 -20.00 4.92 -46.07
N VAL A 27 -20.37 4.88 -47.32
CA VAL A 27 -20.24 6.01 -48.25
C VAL A 27 -21.58 6.72 -48.36
N ARG A 28 -21.60 8.02 -48.12
CA ARG A 28 -22.78 8.86 -48.26
C ARG A 28 -22.65 9.81 -49.46
N SER A 29 -23.51 9.64 -50.43
CA SER A 29 -23.64 10.59 -51.51
C SER A 29 -24.49 11.81 -51.11
N LYS A 30 -24.56 12.83 -52.00
CA LYS A 30 -25.46 14.00 -51.80
C LYS A 30 -26.93 13.59 -51.82
N GLU A 31 -27.25 12.40 -52.34
CA GLU A 31 -28.59 11.87 -52.52
C GLU A 31 -29.01 10.84 -51.45
N GLY A 32 -28.10 10.49 -50.57
CA GLY A 32 -28.34 9.51 -49.48
C GLY A 32 -27.20 8.55 -49.24
N THR A 33 -27.38 7.56 -48.34
CA THR A 33 -26.41 6.49 -48.11
C THR A 33 -26.48 5.49 -49.24
N VAL A 34 -25.35 5.19 -49.88
CA VAL A 34 -25.33 4.41 -51.12
C VAL A 34 -24.77 2.99 -50.92
N ALA A 35 -23.80 2.81 -50.06
CA ALA A 35 -23.23 1.49 -49.77
C ALA A 35 -22.59 1.44 -48.40
N SER A 36 -22.66 0.29 -47.75
CA SER A 36 -21.87 -0.04 -46.57
C SER A 36 -21.19 -1.38 -46.82
N ASP A 37 -19.96 -1.48 -46.42
CA ASP A 37 -19.24 -2.75 -46.30
C ASP A 37 -18.89 -3.00 -44.84
N THR A 38 -18.90 -4.26 -44.41
CA THR A 38 -18.72 -4.66 -43.03
C THR A 38 -17.58 -5.65 -42.96
N ALA A 39 -16.63 -5.39 -42.08
CA ALA A 39 -15.56 -6.32 -41.75
C ALA A 39 -15.58 -6.67 -40.26
N GLU A 40 -15.50 -7.94 -39.96
CA GLU A 40 -15.26 -8.42 -38.61
C GLU A 40 -13.75 -8.55 -38.41
N ILE A 41 -13.26 -7.99 -37.32
CA ILE A 41 -11.85 -8.07 -36.94
C ILE A 41 -11.76 -8.45 -35.47
N THR A 42 -10.80 -9.29 -35.14
CA THR A 42 -10.38 -9.52 -33.74
C THR A 42 -9.05 -8.83 -33.53
N THR A 43 -8.97 -7.99 -32.54
CA THR A 43 -7.71 -7.32 -32.18
C THR A 43 -6.68 -8.31 -31.65
N ALA A 44 -5.41 -7.93 -31.72
CA ALA A 44 -4.32 -8.76 -31.24
C ALA A 44 -4.47 -9.10 -29.76
N LYS A 45 -3.91 -10.23 -29.36
CA LYS A 45 -3.84 -10.62 -27.95
C LYS A 45 -3.08 -9.58 -27.14
N ASP A 46 -3.55 -9.29 -25.91
CA ASP A 46 -2.87 -8.39 -25.00
C ASP A 46 -1.43 -8.85 -24.73
N PRO A 47 -0.41 -8.08 -25.11
CA PRO A 47 0.99 -8.43 -24.83
C PRO A 47 1.39 -8.20 -23.38
N ALA A 48 0.55 -7.56 -22.56
CA ALA A 48 0.85 -7.27 -21.17
C ALA A 48 0.87 -8.56 -20.33
N ILE A 49 1.81 -8.62 -19.40
CA ILE A 49 1.84 -9.65 -18.36
C ILE A 49 0.69 -9.38 -17.40
N ASP A 50 -0.24 -10.32 -17.29
CA ASP A 50 -1.38 -10.22 -16.39
C ASP A 50 -0.95 -10.52 -14.96
N LEU A 51 -1.14 -9.54 -14.07
CA LEU A 51 -0.88 -9.66 -12.63
C LEU A 51 -2.09 -10.19 -11.85
N GLY A 52 -3.20 -10.49 -12.53
CA GLY A 52 -4.44 -10.98 -11.92
C GLY A 52 -5.30 -9.85 -11.36
N GLN A 53 -5.91 -10.11 -10.21
CA GLN A 53 -6.93 -9.26 -9.59
C GLN A 53 -7.00 -9.47 -8.08
N GLY A 54 -7.79 -8.64 -7.38
CA GLY A 54 -8.13 -8.87 -5.97
C GLY A 54 -6.97 -8.64 -5.00
N ALA A 55 -6.06 -7.71 -5.30
CA ALA A 55 -4.99 -7.30 -4.41
C ALA A 55 -4.84 -5.78 -4.38
N ASN A 56 -4.27 -5.25 -3.29
CA ASN A 56 -3.93 -3.83 -3.17
C ASN A 56 -2.44 -3.57 -3.43
N THR A 57 -1.65 -4.61 -3.57
CA THR A 57 -0.23 -4.54 -3.96
C THR A 57 0.05 -5.56 -5.06
N TYR A 58 0.75 -5.11 -6.09
CA TYR A 58 1.27 -5.94 -7.17
C TYR A 58 2.80 -5.85 -7.21
N ILE A 59 3.44 -7.03 -7.28
CA ILE A 59 4.90 -7.15 -7.34
C ILE A 59 5.32 -7.25 -8.80
N VAL A 60 6.28 -6.42 -9.22
CA VAL A 60 6.85 -6.43 -10.56
C VAL A 60 8.37 -6.42 -10.50
N SER A 61 9.00 -7.39 -11.14
CA SER A 61 10.44 -7.66 -10.99
C SER A 61 11.28 -7.36 -12.24
N LYS A 62 10.66 -7.02 -13.35
CA LYS A 62 11.35 -6.83 -14.64
C LYS A 62 10.74 -5.67 -15.42
N ALA A 63 11.56 -5.09 -16.28
CA ALA A 63 11.04 -4.18 -17.30
C ALA A 63 10.01 -4.88 -18.21
N GLY A 64 8.94 -4.20 -18.52
CA GLY A 64 7.88 -4.75 -19.35
C GLY A 64 6.55 -4.04 -19.19
N THR A 65 5.56 -4.48 -19.96
CA THR A 65 4.19 -4.03 -19.84
C THR A 65 3.40 -5.02 -18.99
N TYR A 66 2.62 -4.49 -18.06
CA TYR A 66 1.82 -5.25 -17.11
C TYR A 66 0.37 -4.76 -17.13
N SER A 67 -0.54 -5.64 -16.74
CA SER A 67 -1.94 -5.27 -16.53
C SER A 67 -2.53 -6.03 -15.34
N PHE A 68 -3.57 -5.46 -14.75
CA PHE A 68 -4.39 -6.15 -13.75
C PHE A 68 -5.85 -5.71 -13.86
N THR A 69 -6.77 -6.58 -13.42
CA THR A 69 -8.19 -6.25 -13.34
C THR A 69 -8.45 -5.51 -12.03
N PRO A 70 -9.04 -4.29 -12.06
CA PRO A 70 -9.28 -3.49 -10.87
C PRO A 70 -10.50 -4.01 -10.08
N GLU A 71 -10.25 -5.01 -9.25
CA GLU A 71 -11.22 -5.61 -8.34
C GLU A 71 -10.73 -5.51 -6.91
N LYS A 72 -11.67 -5.48 -5.97
CA LYS A 72 -11.39 -5.62 -4.53
C LYS A 72 -10.99 -7.05 -4.21
N VAL A 73 -10.44 -7.26 -3.02
CA VAL A 73 -9.98 -8.59 -2.57
C VAL A 73 -11.09 -9.64 -2.62
N ASP A 74 -12.33 -9.28 -2.34
CA ASP A 74 -13.49 -10.17 -2.39
C ASP A 74 -14.02 -10.43 -3.80
N GLY A 75 -13.35 -9.92 -4.84
CA GLY A 75 -13.76 -10.04 -6.24
C GLY A 75 -14.83 -9.04 -6.68
N THR A 76 -15.20 -8.09 -5.80
CA THR A 76 -16.14 -7.04 -6.20
C THR A 76 -15.47 -6.06 -7.16
N PRO A 77 -16.00 -5.81 -8.35
CA PRO A 77 -15.48 -4.80 -9.27
C PRO A 77 -15.41 -3.40 -8.62
N ILE A 78 -14.43 -2.63 -9.01
CA ILE A 78 -14.37 -1.21 -8.65
C ILE A 78 -15.09 -0.41 -9.72
N ASP A 79 -16.33 -0.04 -9.41
CA ASP A 79 -17.20 0.65 -10.36
C ASP A 79 -16.81 2.12 -10.56
N GLY A 80 -17.19 2.65 -11.72
CA GLY A 80 -17.08 4.08 -12.03
C GLY A 80 -15.68 4.54 -12.43
N ILE A 81 -14.75 3.63 -12.73
CA ILE A 81 -13.42 3.99 -13.23
C ILE A 81 -13.55 4.64 -14.60
N ALA A 82 -13.10 5.89 -14.72
CA ALA A 82 -13.00 6.62 -15.98
C ALA A 82 -11.56 6.67 -16.51
N SER A 83 -10.57 6.68 -15.61
CA SER A 83 -9.15 6.70 -15.96
C SER A 83 -8.29 6.12 -14.83
N ALA A 84 -7.02 5.86 -15.12
CA ALA A 84 -6.01 5.54 -14.12
C ALA A 84 -4.71 6.31 -14.43
N ASN A 85 -3.98 6.68 -13.38
CA ASN A 85 -2.67 7.28 -13.50
C ASN A 85 -1.85 6.97 -12.22
N TRP A 86 -0.51 7.14 -12.30
CA TRP A 86 0.32 7.09 -11.10
C TRP A 86 0.16 8.39 -10.28
N ILE A 87 0.23 8.28 -8.96
CA ILE A 87 0.12 9.45 -8.05
C ILE A 87 1.51 9.92 -7.64
N TRP A 88 2.31 8.99 -7.10
CA TRP A 88 3.67 9.24 -6.65
C TRP A 88 4.54 8.00 -6.84
N ALA A 89 5.84 8.21 -6.93
CA ALA A 89 6.83 7.15 -6.99
C ALA A 89 8.08 7.52 -6.18
N THR A 90 8.79 6.52 -5.64
CA THR A 90 10.07 6.73 -4.97
C THR A 90 11.17 7.07 -5.98
N LYS A 91 12.17 7.80 -5.53
CA LYS A 91 13.38 8.12 -6.29
C LYS A 91 14.48 7.13 -5.95
N ALA A 92 15.36 6.90 -6.92
CA ALA A 92 16.63 6.20 -6.68
C ALA A 92 17.69 7.15 -6.07
N ASP A 93 17.60 8.45 -6.36
CA ASP A 93 18.50 9.52 -5.87
C ASP A 93 17.64 10.74 -5.55
N GLU A 94 17.94 11.46 -4.46
CA GLU A 94 17.24 12.68 -4.04
C GLU A 94 17.22 13.79 -5.10
N ASN A 95 18.24 13.81 -5.96
CA ASN A 95 18.36 14.78 -7.05
C ASN A 95 17.54 14.42 -8.30
N ASP A 96 16.94 13.23 -8.35
CA ASP A 96 16.06 12.84 -9.45
C ASP A 96 14.86 13.80 -9.53
N LYS A 97 14.60 14.30 -10.73
CA LYS A 97 13.48 15.21 -11.00
C LYS A 97 12.30 14.53 -11.68
N GLU A 98 12.53 13.36 -12.23
CA GLU A 98 11.52 12.56 -12.94
C GLU A 98 11.45 11.17 -12.33
N GLN A 99 10.24 10.64 -12.17
CA GLN A 99 10.09 9.28 -11.73
C GLN A 99 10.52 8.32 -12.86
N LYS A 100 11.12 7.18 -12.47
CA LYS A 100 11.71 6.21 -13.40
C LYS A 100 11.10 4.82 -13.30
N LEU A 101 10.09 4.62 -12.45
CA LEU A 101 9.55 3.29 -12.16
C LEU A 101 8.44 2.89 -13.12
N LEU A 102 7.51 3.80 -13.39
CA LEU A 102 6.32 3.54 -14.18
C LEU A 102 6.19 4.48 -15.37
N ASP A 103 5.60 3.98 -16.44
CA ASP A 103 5.22 4.77 -17.61
C ASP A 103 3.91 4.23 -18.19
N ASN A 104 3.25 5.01 -19.06
CA ASN A 104 2.05 4.62 -19.80
C ASN A 104 0.93 4.03 -18.93
N VAL A 105 0.68 4.62 -17.75
CA VAL A 105 -0.42 4.17 -16.89
C VAL A 105 -1.76 4.56 -17.51
N ALA A 106 -2.63 3.59 -17.74
CA ALA A 106 -3.95 3.82 -18.33
C ALA A 106 -4.98 2.79 -17.85
N TYR A 107 -6.25 3.14 -17.92
CA TYR A 107 -7.38 2.24 -17.80
C TYR A 107 -8.00 2.03 -19.18
N ALA A 108 -7.96 0.82 -19.70
CA ALA A 108 -8.52 0.45 -20.99
C ALA A 108 -8.93 -1.02 -21.01
N GLY A 109 -10.03 -1.35 -21.69
CA GLY A 109 -10.53 -2.71 -21.81
C GLY A 109 -10.84 -3.39 -20.46
N GLY A 110 -11.28 -2.63 -19.48
CA GLY A 110 -11.56 -3.14 -18.14
C GLY A 110 -10.32 -3.46 -17.29
N LYS A 111 -9.10 -3.14 -17.76
CA LYS A 111 -7.84 -3.37 -17.06
C LYS A 111 -7.07 -2.07 -16.84
N ILE A 112 -6.33 -2.02 -15.76
CA ILE A 112 -5.28 -1.02 -15.56
C ILE A 112 -4.00 -1.59 -16.17
N ARG A 113 -3.35 -0.79 -17.01
CA ARG A 113 -2.12 -1.13 -17.73
C ARG A 113 -1.04 -0.11 -17.40
N PHE A 114 0.20 -0.58 -17.35
CA PHE A 114 1.37 0.27 -17.15
C PHE A 114 2.63 -0.43 -17.67
N THR A 115 3.68 0.34 -17.90
CA THR A 115 5.02 -0.20 -18.19
C THR A 115 5.96 0.09 -17.03
N THR A 116 6.94 -0.78 -16.81
CA THR A 116 8.01 -0.57 -15.85
C THR A 116 9.36 -0.59 -16.53
N THR A 117 10.30 0.15 -15.99
CA THR A 117 11.69 0.18 -16.45
C THR A 117 12.53 -0.99 -15.91
N GLY A 118 12.04 -1.67 -14.85
CA GLY A 118 12.79 -2.67 -14.11
C GLY A 118 13.64 -2.09 -12.96
N GLU A 119 13.60 -0.79 -12.76
CA GLU A 119 14.15 -0.12 -11.58
C GLU A 119 13.42 -0.58 -10.32
N ARG A 120 14.14 -0.62 -9.18
CA ARG A 120 13.57 -0.99 -7.89
C ARG A 120 12.98 0.23 -7.19
N GLY A 121 11.87 0.03 -6.48
CA GLY A 121 11.20 1.08 -5.73
C GLY A 121 9.72 0.83 -5.57
N ASN A 122 9.01 1.89 -5.23
CA ASN A 122 7.56 1.86 -4.99
C ASN A 122 6.87 2.96 -5.80
N ALA A 123 5.76 2.63 -6.40
CA ALA A 123 4.89 3.60 -7.03
C ALA A 123 3.43 3.32 -6.69
N VAL A 124 2.61 4.35 -6.67
CA VAL A 124 1.17 4.24 -6.39
C VAL A 124 0.39 4.62 -7.63
N ILE A 125 -0.46 3.70 -8.08
CA ILE A 125 -1.45 3.95 -9.13
C ILE A 125 -2.80 4.20 -8.45
N ALA A 126 -3.57 5.15 -9.00
CA ALA A 126 -4.96 5.35 -8.64
C ALA A 126 -5.90 5.16 -9.83
N ALA A 127 -7.10 4.69 -9.55
CA ALA A 127 -8.25 4.81 -10.41
C ALA A 127 -9.03 6.08 -10.08
N PHE A 128 -9.48 6.78 -11.10
CA PHE A 128 -10.24 8.03 -10.99
C PHE A 128 -11.62 7.87 -11.61
N ASP A 129 -12.61 8.48 -10.98
CA ASP A 129 -13.95 8.62 -11.55
C ASP A 129 -14.00 9.71 -12.65
N ALA A 130 -15.17 9.88 -13.28
CA ALA A 130 -15.37 10.86 -14.34
C ALA A 130 -15.21 12.32 -13.89
N THR A 131 -15.13 12.58 -12.59
CA THR A 131 -14.87 13.92 -12.02
C THR A 131 -13.40 14.16 -11.73
N GLY A 132 -12.54 13.15 -11.93
CA GLY A 132 -11.10 13.18 -11.60
C GLY A 132 -10.81 12.90 -10.12
N LYS A 133 -11.79 12.41 -9.36
CA LYS A 133 -11.62 12.02 -7.97
C LYS A 133 -11.06 10.60 -7.88
N SER A 134 -10.02 10.40 -7.07
CA SER A 134 -9.50 9.06 -6.80
C SER A 134 -10.52 8.21 -6.03
N ILE A 135 -10.76 6.99 -6.50
CA ILE A 135 -11.72 6.05 -5.93
C ILE A 135 -11.09 4.75 -5.44
N TRP A 136 -9.87 4.44 -5.88
CA TRP A 136 -9.07 3.32 -5.40
C TRP A 136 -7.60 3.54 -5.68
N VAL A 137 -6.72 2.88 -4.91
CA VAL A 137 -5.27 2.95 -5.07
C VAL A 137 -4.62 1.58 -4.93
N TRP A 138 -3.49 1.40 -5.61
CA TRP A 138 -2.65 0.21 -5.55
C TRP A 138 -1.19 0.58 -5.39
N LEU A 139 -0.49 -0.19 -4.58
CA LEU A 139 0.97 -0.15 -4.52
C LEU A 139 1.54 -1.04 -5.64
N ILE A 140 2.38 -0.47 -6.48
CA ILE A 140 3.22 -1.22 -7.40
C ILE A 140 4.60 -1.34 -6.75
N TRP A 141 4.89 -2.54 -6.32
CA TRP A 141 6.12 -2.87 -5.61
C TRP A 141 7.14 -3.43 -6.60
N CYS A 142 8.06 -2.55 -7.07
CA CYS A 142 9.08 -2.87 -8.05
C CYS A 142 10.28 -3.52 -7.34
N THR A 143 10.27 -4.83 -7.25
CA THR A 143 11.32 -5.64 -6.62
C THR A 143 11.26 -7.06 -7.16
N GLU A 144 12.31 -7.87 -6.93
CA GLU A 144 12.20 -9.32 -7.11
C GLU A 144 11.11 -9.89 -6.21
N GLN A 145 10.54 -11.05 -6.62
CA GLN A 145 9.56 -11.75 -5.80
C GLN A 145 10.17 -12.04 -4.42
N PRO A 146 9.62 -11.50 -3.32
CA PRO A 146 10.09 -11.80 -1.98
C PRO A 146 10.05 -13.31 -1.69
N GLU A 147 11.04 -13.83 -0.96
CA GLU A 147 11.05 -15.21 -0.53
C GLU A 147 10.12 -15.44 0.67
N GLU A 148 9.67 -16.68 0.80
CA GLU A 148 8.91 -17.11 1.97
C GLU A 148 9.85 -17.58 3.08
N MET A 149 9.55 -17.17 4.30
CA MET A 149 10.22 -17.57 5.52
C MET A 149 9.22 -18.06 6.56
N GLU A 150 9.35 -19.32 6.95
CA GLU A 150 8.55 -19.92 8.02
C GLU A 150 9.04 -19.44 9.39
N TYR A 151 8.13 -19.17 10.31
CA TYR A 151 8.42 -18.85 11.70
C TYR A 151 8.04 -20.02 12.60
N GLU A 152 8.87 -20.32 13.59
CA GLU A 152 8.63 -21.44 14.50
C GLU A 152 7.33 -21.25 15.27
N ASN A 153 6.45 -22.26 15.21
CA ASN A 153 5.10 -22.23 15.75
C ASN A 153 4.22 -21.04 15.25
N GLY A 154 4.63 -20.43 14.13
CA GLY A 154 3.98 -19.27 13.52
C GLY A 154 3.54 -19.48 12.08
N GLY A 155 3.41 -18.39 11.35
CA GLY A 155 3.07 -18.37 9.93
C GLY A 155 4.30 -18.37 9.00
N VAL A 156 4.02 -18.30 7.71
CA VAL A 156 5.02 -18.12 6.66
C VAL A 156 4.97 -16.67 6.20
N PHE A 157 6.00 -15.92 6.51
CA PHE A 157 6.10 -14.49 6.16
C PHE A 157 6.86 -14.27 4.85
N LEU A 158 6.64 -13.15 4.21
CA LEU A 158 7.58 -12.62 3.23
C LEU A 158 8.88 -12.21 3.96
N ASP A 159 10.03 -12.34 3.29
CA ASP A 159 11.35 -12.10 3.84
C ASP A 159 11.64 -10.63 4.21
N ARG A 160 10.78 -9.71 3.80
CA ARG A 160 10.96 -8.26 3.96
C ARG A 160 9.66 -7.53 4.27
N PHE A 161 9.75 -6.27 4.71
CA PHE A 161 8.59 -5.38 4.85
C PHE A 161 7.95 -5.07 3.51
N LEU A 162 6.66 -4.81 3.51
CA LEU A 162 5.94 -4.32 2.34
C LEU A 162 6.55 -3.00 1.85
N GLY A 163 6.96 -2.98 0.60
CA GLY A 163 7.66 -1.86 -0.01
C GLY A 163 9.20 -1.93 0.05
N ALA A 164 9.79 -2.81 0.89
CA ALA A 164 11.25 -2.99 0.91
C ALA A 164 11.76 -3.64 -0.38
N THR A 165 12.83 -3.11 -0.93
CA THR A 165 13.41 -3.61 -2.20
C THR A 165 14.59 -4.58 -1.98
N ALA A 166 14.97 -4.85 -0.71
CA ALA A 166 15.93 -5.86 -0.32
C ALA A 166 15.49 -6.54 0.98
N ALA A 167 15.88 -7.81 1.17
CA ALA A 167 15.60 -8.60 2.38
C ALA A 167 16.69 -8.46 3.43
N GLU A 168 17.92 -8.18 3.03
CA GLU A 168 19.09 -8.08 3.88
C GLU A 168 19.53 -6.63 4.04
N LEU A 169 20.26 -6.35 5.13
CA LEU A 169 20.86 -5.04 5.35
C LEU A 169 21.86 -4.75 4.23
N THR A 170 21.49 -3.85 3.35
CA THR A 170 22.39 -3.23 2.39
C THR A 170 22.54 -1.77 2.77
N ASP A 171 23.63 -1.12 2.39
CA ASP A 171 23.79 0.31 2.61
C ASP A 171 22.62 1.06 1.97
N GLY A 172 21.77 1.67 2.80
CA GLY A 172 20.68 2.52 2.36
C GLY A 172 19.26 1.99 2.63
N GLU A 173 18.28 2.69 2.08
CA GLU A 173 16.84 2.60 2.36
C GLU A 173 16.15 1.34 1.85
N ALA A 174 16.84 0.53 1.04
CA ALA A 174 16.27 -0.62 0.34
C ALA A 174 15.59 -1.64 1.27
N THR A 175 16.08 -1.78 2.52
CA THR A 175 15.57 -2.77 3.48
C THR A 175 14.37 -2.29 4.28
N TRP A 176 14.07 -1.00 4.26
CA TRP A 176 13.03 -0.42 5.12
C TRP A 176 11.70 -0.26 4.39
N GLY A 177 11.73 -0.12 3.07
CA GLY A 177 10.56 0.12 2.25
C GLY A 177 9.98 1.52 2.40
N ASN A 178 10.11 2.15 3.55
CA ASN A 178 9.56 3.47 3.90
C ASN A 178 8.06 3.63 3.60
N ILE A 179 7.35 2.51 3.53
CA ILE A 179 5.91 2.47 3.26
C ILE A 179 5.18 2.15 4.56
N LEU A 180 4.35 3.08 4.97
CA LEU A 180 3.53 2.97 6.17
C LEU A 180 2.04 2.98 5.83
N TYR A 181 1.24 2.45 6.74
CA TYR A 181 -0.21 2.43 6.63
C TYR A 181 -0.85 2.88 7.94
N GLN A 182 -1.88 3.69 7.88
CA GLN A 182 -2.80 3.86 9.02
C GLN A 182 -3.67 2.62 9.10
N TRP A 183 -3.97 2.17 10.33
CA TRP A 183 -4.68 0.91 10.53
C TRP A 183 -6.02 0.87 9.79
N GLY A 184 -6.23 -0.16 8.98
CA GLY A 184 -7.46 -0.30 8.18
C GLY A 184 -7.44 0.36 6.81
N ARG A 185 -6.41 1.14 6.46
CA ARG A 185 -6.26 1.76 5.13
C ARG A 185 -5.41 0.89 4.21
N ASN A 186 -5.83 0.80 2.94
CA ASN A 186 -4.99 0.27 1.85
C ASN A 186 -4.15 1.34 1.14
N VAL A 187 -4.16 2.58 1.64
CA VAL A 187 -3.44 3.72 1.05
C VAL A 187 -2.04 3.80 1.64
N PRO A 188 -0.99 3.55 0.85
CA PRO A 188 0.38 3.65 1.32
C PRO A 188 0.82 5.10 1.52
N ILE A 189 1.55 5.33 2.60
CA ILE A 189 2.14 6.61 2.96
C ILE A 189 3.65 6.44 2.97
N TYR A 190 4.40 7.34 2.31
CA TYR A 190 5.85 7.33 2.39
C TYR A 190 6.30 7.97 3.69
N ALA A 191 7.06 7.24 4.52
CA ALA A 191 7.50 7.72 5.82
C ALA A 191 8.59 8.78 5.70
N GLY A 192 9.58 8.52 4.85
CA GLY A 192 10.85 9.21 4.91
C GLY A 192 11.67 8.76 6.13
N TYR A 193 12.94 9.10 6.10
CA TYR A 193 13.86 8.95 7.23
C TYR A 193 14.36 10.34 7.58
N ASP A 194 14.16 10.78 8.82
CA ASP A 194 14.63 12.08 9.31
C ASP A 194 15.64 11.84 10.42
N ASP A 195 16.90 12.14 10.15
CA ASP A 195 18.02 12.07 11.09
C ASP A 195 18.11 13.31 11.98
N GLU A 196 17.41 14.40 11.62
CA GLU A 196 17.62 15.69 12.24
C GLU A 196 16.62 15.98 13.37
N TRP A 197 17.13 16.45 14.48
CA TRP A 197 16.37 16.98 15.61
C TRP A 197 15.91 18.41 15.28
N GLY A 198 14.78 18.55 14.59
CA GLY A 198 14.25 19.86 14.22
C GLY A 198 12.72 19.89 14.15
N GLU A 199 12.15 21.09 14.27
CA GLU A 199 10.72 21.38 14.03
C GLU A 199 10.44 21.48 12.52
N GLU A 200 10.94 20.53 11.72
CA GLU A 200 10.76 20.56 10.28
C GLU A 200 9.37 20.09 9.86
N GLU A 201 8.94 20.55 8.69
CA GLU A 201 7.64 20.20 8.14
C GLU A 201 7.42 18.69 8.06
N VAL A 202 6.28 18.24 8.53
CA VAL A 202 5.79 16.88 8.32
C VAL A 202 5.91 16.51 6.83
N PHE A 203 6.50 15.35 6.52
CA PHE A 203 6.76 14.89 5.15
C PHE A 203 7.94 15.53 4.38
N ASN A 204 8.86 16.25 5.01
CA ASN A 204 10.05 16.75 4.30
C ASN A 204 10.81 15.61 3.60
N GLU A 205 11.09 14.51 4.29
CA GLU A 205 11.74 13.34 3.70
C GLU A 205 10.87 12.68 2.62
N ALA A 206 9.57 12.60 2.81
CA ALA A 206 8.70 12.10 1.76
C ALA A 206 8.79 12.95 0.49
N ARG A 207 8.85 14.28 0.61
CA ARG A 207 9.03 15.19 -0.53
C ARG A 207 10.41 15.07 -1.15
N LYS A 208 11.44 14.83 -0.34
CA LYS A 208 12.82 14.64 -0.80
C LYS A 208 12.97 13.36 -1.63
N TRP A 209 12.38 12.24 -1.19
CA TRP A 209 12.57 10.91 -1.76
C TRP A 209 11.42 10.39 -2.64
N THR A 210 10.38 11.20 -2.86
CA THR A 210 9.29 10.86 -3.78
C THR A 210 9.10 11.93 -4.83
N ILE A 211 8.53 11.52 -5.96
CA ILE A 211 8.04 12.42 -7.00
C ILE A 211 6.54 12.26 -7.11
N MET A 212 5.83 13.37 -7.03
CA MET A 212 4.40 13.44 -7.30
C MET A 212 4.16 13.58 -8.79
N ASN A 213 3.07 12.99 -9.29
CA ASN A 213 2.67 13.17 -10.67
C ASN A 213 2.29 14.64 -10.92
N PRO A 214 2.99 15.34 -11.83
CA PRO A 214 2.76 16.77 -12.08
C PRO A 214 1.42 17.08 -12.77
N GLU A 215 0.76 16.07 -13.34
CA GLU A 215 -0.56 16.22 -13.96
C GLU A 215 -1.70 16.16 -12.93
N LEU A 216 -1.40 15.73 -11.69
CA LEU A 216 -2.36 15.56 -10.60
C LEU A 216 -2.06 16.58 -9.50
N PHE A 217 -3.11 17.04 -8.81
CA PHE A 217 -3.00 18.03 -7.73
C PHE A 217 -2.80 17.37 -6.35
N PHE A 218 -2.10 16.25 -6.30
CA PHE A 218 -1.75 15.60 -5.03
C PHE A 218 -0.41 16.13 -4.50
N PHE A 219 -0.34 16.26 -3.18
CA PHE A 219 0.88 16.56 -2.42
C PHE A 219 0.75 15.99 -1.02
N TRP A 220 1.88 15.74 -0.38
CA TRP A 220 1.89 15.25 1.00
C TRP A 220 1.30 16.29 1.95
N ASP A 221 0.29 15.90 2.72
CA ASP A 221 -0.45 16.78 3.61
C ASP A 221 -0.94 16.05 4.87
N VAL A 222 -1.28 16.81 5.92
CA VAL A 222 -1.87 16.31 7.16
C VAL A 222 -3.23 16.96 7.39
N SER A 223 -4.24 16.15 7.56
CA SER A 223 -5.57 16.59 7.98
C SER A 223 -5.81 16.23 9.44
N LYS A 224 -6.18 17.21 10.25
CA LYS A 224 -6.56 17.03 11.67
C LYS A 224 -8.06 16.71 11.85
N SER A 225 -8.66 16.10 10.87
CA SER A 225 -10.08 15.75 10.85
C SER A 225 -10.28 14.30 10.50
N LEU A 226 -11.33 13.71 11.06
CA LEU A 226 -11.80 12.39 10.64
C LEU A 226 -12.25 12.40 9.18
N THR A 227 -12.11 11.27 8.53
CA THR A 227 -12.61 11.05 7.17
C THR A 227 -13.34 9.70 7.06
N SER A 228 -14.06 9.50 5.97
CA SER A 228 -14.54 8.16 5.60
C SER A 228 -13.47 7.39 4.83
N VAL A 229 -13.67 6.08 4.67
CA VAL A 229 -12.80 5.27 3.78
C VAL A 229 -12.77 5.86 2.38
N ALA A 230 -13.93 6.22 1.82
CA ALA A 230 -14.01 6.87 0.51
C ALA A 230 -13.31 8.25 0.49
N GLY A 231 -13.36 8.99 1.59
CA GLY A 231 -12.62 10.24 1.75
C GLY A 231 -11.10 10.04 1.77
N SER A 232 -10.64 8.98 2.42
CA SER A 232 -9.22 8.63 2.46
C SER A 232 -8.67 8.17 1.10
N LEU A 233 -9.49 7.49 0.30
CA LEU A 233 -9.16 7.12 -1.07
C LEU A 233 -9.13 8.34 -2.00
N ALA A 234 -9.98 9.32 -1.74
CA ALA A 234 -10.02 10.57 -2.52
C ALA A 234 -8.84 11.51 -2.22
N ALA A 235 -8.19 11.35 -1.06
CA ALA A 235 -7.03 12.12 -0.63
C ALA A 235 -5.87 11.16 -0.25
N PRO A 236 -5.33 10.41 -1.22
CA PRO A 236 -4.40 9.30 -0.97
C PRO A 236 -3.03 9.74 -0.42
N THR A 237 -2.69 11.01 -0.51
CA THR A 237 -1.44 11.57 0.02
C THR A 237 -1.63 12.36 1.31
N THR A 238 -2.83 12.28 1.90
CA THR A 238 -3.14 12.94 3.16
C THR A 238 -3.06 11.94 4.33
N PHE A 239 -2.29 12.30 5.35
CA PHE A 239 -2.30 11.66 6.65
C PHE A 239 -3.45 12.24 7.49
N PHE A 240 -4.28 11.37 8.08
CA PHE A 240 -5.42 11.81 8.89
C PHE A 240 -5.11 11.63 10.37
N ALA A 241 -5.03 12.74 11.11
CA ALA A 241 -4.58 12.82 12.51
C ALA A 241 -5.60 13.56 13.37
N ASP A 242 -6.75 12.94 13.67
CA ASP A 242 -7.70 13.55 14.59
C ASP A 242 -7.25 13.40 16.04
N GLN A 243 -6.82 14.50 16.66
CA GLN A 243 -6.31 14.52 18.03
C GLN A 243 -7.36 14.15 19.09
N LYS A 244 -8.64 14.34 18.78
CA LYS A 244 -9.71 14.14 19.74
C LYS A 244 -10.08 12.66 19.90
N THR A 245 -10.15 11.94 18.80
CA THR A 245 -10.56 10.52 18.79
C THR A 245 -9.38 9.58 18.63
N CYS A 246 -8.21 10.10 18.26
CA CYS A 246 -7.01 9.31 17.91
C CYS A 246 -7.29 8.27 16.83
N ASN A 247 -8.27 8.56 15.99
CA ASN A 247 -8.69 7.73 14.85
C ASN A 247 -8.65 8.56 13.57
N TRP A 248 -8.50 7.91 12.43
CA TRP A 248 -8.54 8.56 11.12
C TRP A 248 -9.94 8.48 10.47
N THR A 249 -10.78 7.54 10.94
CA THR A 249 -12.09 7.29 10.35
C THR A 249 -13.17 7.13 11.42
N VAL A 250 -14.41 7.39 11.03
CA VAL A 250 -15.63 7.09 11.79
C VAL A 250 -16.20 5.71 11.47
N GLU A 251 -15.63 5.01 10.49
CA GLU A 251 -16.12 3.72 10.03
C GLU A 251 -15.60 2.57 10.91
N ASP A 252 -16.21 1.40 10.72
CA ASP A 252 -16.04 0.22 11.55
C ASP A 252 -14.59 -0.29 11.60
N GLN A 253 -14.30 -0.96 12.70
CA GLN A 253 -13.03 -1.61 13.02
C GLN A 253 -12.79 -2.91 12.22
N SER A 254 -13.70 -3.29 11.32
CA SER A 254 -13.59 -4.49 10.47
C SER A 254 -12.77 -4.28 9.17
N LEU A 255 -12.10 -3.12 9.05
CA LEU A 255 -11.34 -2.79 7.83
C LEU A 255 -10.16 -3.74 7.59
N TRP A 256 -9.52 -4.27 8.66
CA TRP A 256 -8.57 -5.37 8.62
C TRP A 256 -9.04 -6.51 9.51
N GLY A 257 -8.60 -7.73 9.24
CA GLY A 257 -9.03 -8.89 10.02
C GLY A 257 -8.17 -10.14 9.76
N GLU A 258 -8.42 -11.21 10.50
CA GLU A 258 -7.72 -12.50 10.34
C GLU A 258 -7.96 -13.14 8.97
N THR A 259 -9.08 -12.84 8.34
CA THR A 259 -9.32 -13.12 6.92
C THR A 259 -8.98 -11.85 6.12
N LYS A 260 -8.30 -12.01 5.00
CA LYS A 260 -7.93 -10.89 4.13
C LYS A 260 -9.16 -10.08 3.72
N THR A 261 -9.14 -8.78 4.00
CA THR A 261 -10.24 -7.85 3.69
C THR A 261 -9.95 -7.04 2.44
N ASN A 262 -10.95 -6.29 1.97
CA ASN A 262 -10.80 -5.40 0.82
C ASN A 262 -9.73 -4.31 1.00
N TYR A 263 -9.40 -3.98 2.25
CA TYR A 263 -8.43 -2.92 2.58
C TYR A 263 -7.08 -3.45 3.07
N ASP A 264 -6.88 -4.78 3.07
CA ASP A 264 -5.59 -5.38 3.40
C ASP A 264 -4.55 -5.00 2.33
N PRO A 265 -3.42 -4.38 2.71
CA PRO A 265 -2.45 -3.88 1.73
C PRO A 265 -1.54 -4.95 1.13
N CYS A 266 -1.55 -6.17 1.65
CA CYS A 266 -0.64 -7.23 1.21
C CYS A 266 -0.94 -7.72 -0.21
N PRO A 267 0.03 -8.28 -0.93
CA PRO A 267 -0.18 -8.94 -2.21
C PRO A 267 -1.17 -10.11 -2.14
N ALA A 268 -1.64 -10.58 -3.29
CA ALA A 268 -2.49 -11.78 -3.38
C ALA A 268 -1.79 -13.00 -2.74
N GLY A 269 -2.55 -13.82 -2.01
CA GLY A 269 -2.06 -14.97 -1.24
C GLY A 269 -1.38 -14.63 0.08
N TYR A 270 -1.30 -13.35 0.42
CA TYR A 270 -0.75 -12.86 1.69
C TYR A 270 -1.70 -11.86 2.34
N ARG A 271 -1.61 -11.75 3.65
CA ARG A 271 -2.41 -10.84 4.48
C ARG A 271 -1.58 -10.23 5.62
N LEU A 272 -2.17 -9.31 6.36
CA LEU A 272 -1.58 -8.86 7.61
C LEU A 272 -1.49 -10.02 8.62
N PRO A 273 -0.42 -10.05 9.44
CA PRO A 273 -0.26 -11.06 10.48
C PRO A 273 -1.27 -10.85 11.61
N SER A 274 -1.73 -11.94 12.21
CA SER A 274 -2.32 -11.95 13.56
C SER A 274 -1.24 -12.23 14.60
N GLU A 275 -1.56 -12.09 15.89
CA GLU A 275 -0.65 -12.45 16.97
C GLU A 275 -0.08 -13.86 16.80
N LYS A 276 -0.93 -14.82 16.48
CA LYS A 276 -0.55 -16.22 16.27
C LYS A 276 0.44 -16.43 15.14
N SER A 277 0.43 -15.54 14.15
CA SER A 277 1.34 -15.64 13.01
C SER A 277 2.81 -15.49 13.42
N TRP A 278 3.10 -14.81 14.51
CA TRP A 278 4.48 -14.55 14.96
C TRP A 278 5.12 -15.73 15.67
N GLY A 279 4.34 -16.70 16.21
CA GLY A 279 4.87 -17.88 16.89
C GLY A 279 5.93 -17.53 17.93
N ASN A 280 7.12 -18.14 17.82
CA ASN A 280 8.24 -17.92 18.74
C ASN A 280 9.09 -16.68 18.42
N PHE A 281 8.66 -15.81 17.49
CA PHE A 281 9.46 -14.68 17.01
C PHE A 281 10.12 -13.88 18.13
N PHE A 282 9.37 -13.44 19.13
CA PHE A 282 9.90 -12.57 20.18
C PHE A 282 10.85 -13.26 21.15
N SER A 283 10.73 -14.59 21.33
CA SER A 283 11.65 -15.35 22.18
C SER A 283 12.97 -15.65 21.49
N ASP A 284 12.99 -15.70 20.15
CA ASP A 284 14.15 -16.14 19.38
C ASP A 284 14.82 -14.98 18.61
N LEU A 285 14.27 -13.76 18.76
CA LEU A 285 14.80 -12.56 18.15
C LEU A 285 16.18 -12.21 18.72
N LYS A 286 17.12 -11.91 17.84
CA LYS A 286 18.47 -11.47 18.21
C LYS A 286 18.69 -10.04 17.77
N ILE A 287 18.99 -9.17 18.74
CA ILE A 287 19.33 -7.79 18.47
C ILE A 287 20.79 -7.69 18.08
N LEU A 288 21.10 -6.82 17.12
CA LEU A 288 22.46 -6.55 16.72
C LEU A 288 23.14 -5.59 17.69
N GLU A 289 24.46 -5.81 17.91
CA GLU A 289 25.29 -5.01 18.85
C GLU A 289 25.38 -3.53 18.45
N ASP A 290 25.23 -3.22 17.16
CA ASP A 290 25.24 -1.85 16.63
C ASP A 290 23.87 -1.16 16.68
N GLU A 291 22.88 -1.82 17.28
CA GLU A 291 21.50 -1.32 17.40
C GLU A 291 20.80 -1.05 16.06
N SER A 292 21.38 -1.46 14.93
CA SER A 292 20.82 -1.23 13.59
C SER A 292 19.53 -2.03 13.33
N GLY A 293 19.23 -3.00 14.18
CA GLY A 293 18.04 -3.82 14.10
C GLY A 293 18.16 -5.17 14.79
N ALA A 294 17.30 -6.10 14.38
CA ALA A 294 17.25 -7.44 14.93
C ALA A 294 17.14 -8.49 13.82
N THR A 295 17.59 -9.68 14.11
CA THR A 295 17.43 -10.84 13.23
C THR A 295 16.61 -11.91 13.88
N TYR A 296 15.81 -12.61 13.08
CA TYR A 296 15.13 -13.83 13.44
C TYR A 296 15.59 -14.95 12.52
N THR A 297 16.04 -16.09 13.06
CA THR A 297 16.56 -17.19 12.26
C THR A 297 15.78 -18.47 12.55
N TYR A 298 15.27 -19.11 11.50
CA TYR A 298 14.60 -20.40 11.60
C TYR A 298 14.89 -21.26 10.36
N LYS A 299 15.14 -22.55 10.54
CA LYS A 299 15.47 -23.51 9.46
C LYS A 299 16.55 -23.02 8.47
N GLY A 300 17.55 -22.29 8.97
CA GLY A 300 18.66 -21.78 8.15
C GLY A 300 18.35 -20.53 7.31
N LYS A 301 17.15 -19.98 7.42
CA LYS A 301 16.79 -18.67 6.86
C LYS A 301 16.82 -17.62 7.96
N THR A 302 17.23 -16.40 7.61
CA THR A 302 17.28 -15.27 8.53
C THR A 302 16.45 -14.13 7.98
N ALA A 303 15.52 -13.63 8.78
CA ALA A 303 14.78 -12.41 8.50
C ALA A 303 15.44 -11.23 9.20
N TRP A 304 15.51 -10.12 8.50
CA TRP A 304 16.01 -8.85 8.99
C TRP A 304 14.87 -7.94 9.42
N TYR A 305 15.04 -7.29 10.57
CA TYR A 305 14.12 -6.30 11.14
C TYR A 305 14.92 -5.05 11.50
N PRO A 306 15.03 -4.08 10.57
CA PRO A 306 15.76 -2.85 10.83
C PRO A 306 15.14 -2.07 11.98
N ALA A 307 15.98 -1.42 12.78
CA ALA A 307 15.56 -0.47 13.79
C ALA A 307 15.09 0.81 13.10
N MET A 308 13.83 0.84 12.77
CA MET A 308 13.21 1.90 12.02
C MET A 308 12.57 2.89 12.98
N ASN A 309 13.08 4.13 13.06
CA ASN A 309 12.34 5.23 13.65
C ASN A 309 11.20 5.73 12.74
N ASN A 310 10.56 4.81 12.02
CA ASN A 310 9.67 5.15 10.92
C ASN A 310 8.20 4.82 11.20
N GLY A 311 7.69 5.23 12.32
CA GLY A 311 6.25 5.38 12.51
C GLY A 311 5.87 6.85 12.38
N ARG A 312 4.59 7.13 12.12
CA ARG A 312 4.03 8.47 12.20
C ARG A 312 3.08 8.59 13.37
N MET A 313 3.23 9.68 14.13
CA MET A 313 2.40 9.99 15.30
C MET A 313 0.94 10.20 14.90
N PHE A 314 0.04 9.69 15.73
CA PHE A 314 -1.40 9.68 15.49
C PHE A 314 -2.05 11.07 15.46
N ASP A 315 -1.43 12.06 16.08
CA ASP A 315 -2.00 13.39 16.33
C ASP A 315 -1.34 14.50 15.52
N THR A 316 -0.13 14.30 15.08
CA THR A 316 0.63 15.30 14.32
C THR A 316 1.00 14.84 12.92
N GLY A 317 1.13 13.55 12.69
CA GLY A 317 1.67 12.97 11.46
C GLY A 317 3.20 13.06 11.37
N GLU A 318 3.86 13.59 12.41
CA GLU A 318 5.33 13.65 12.50
C GLU A 318 5.94 12.26 12.63
N ASN A 319 7.19 12.11 12.24
CA ASN A 319 7.92 10.87 12.48
C ASN A 319 8.04 10.61 13.98
N ILE A 320 7.85 9.35 14.38
CA ILE A 320 8.12 8.92 15.76
C ILE A 320 9.62 8.99 15.96
N LYS A 321 10.04 9.85 16.89
CA LYS A 321 11.46 10.06 17.25
C LYS A 321 11.78 9.31 18.55
N GLY A 322 13.01 8.89 18.70
CA GLY A 322 13.54 8.52 20.02
C GLY A 322 14.32 7.24 20.09
N PHE A 323 13.74 6.08 20.09
CA PHE A 323 14.47 4.85 20.34
C PHE A 323 14.49 3.96 19.10
N PRO A 324 15.64 3.28 18.83
CA PRO A 324 15.69 2.25 17.78
C PRO A 324 14.57 1.23 18.04
N ALA A 325 13.64 1.15 17.12
CA ALA A 325 12.48 0.27 17.26
C ALA A 325 12.01 -0.18 15.87
N PHE A 326 11.42 -1.35 15.78
CA PHE A 326 10.50 -1.63 14.69
C PHE A 326 9.06 -1.69 15.22
N THR A 327 8.14 -1.33 14.37
CA THR A 327 6.72 -1.44 14.64
C THR A 327 6.00 -1.93 13.40
N VAL A 328 5.22 -3.00 13.56
CA VAL A 328 4.50 -3.67 12.49
C VAL A 328 3.05 -3.86 12.89
N TRP A 329 2.13 -3.47 12.03
CA TRP A 329 0.72 -3.69 12.27
C TRP A 329 0.34 -5.17 12.28
N ASN A 330 -0.55 -5.54 13.18
CA ASN A 330 -1.34 -6.77 13.15
C ASN A 330 -2.76 -6.49 12.64
N CYS A 331 -3.44 -7.54 12.21
CA CYS A 331 -4.79 -7.43 11.65
C CYS A 331 -5.91 -7.32 12.68
N SER A 332 -5.61 -7.46 13.96
CA SER A 332 -6.60 -7.59 15.04
C SER A 332 -6.52 -6.44 16.06
N TYR A 333 -7.58 -6.30 16.83
CA TYR A 333 -7.62 -5.47 18.02
C TYR A 333 -7.13 -6.25 19.23
N MET A 334 -6.61 -5.54 20.18
CA MET A 334 -6.17 -6.04 21.48
C MET A 334 -6.85 -5.25 22.60
N ILE A 335 -7.14 -5.92 23.68
CA ILE A 335 -7.62 -5.30 24.92
C ILE A 335 -6.42 -5.08 25.84
N ALA A 336 -6.19 -3.85 26.25
CA ALA A 336 -5.22 -3.51 27.25
C ALA A 336 -5.92 -3.05 28.53
N ASP A 337 -5.51 -3.63 29.64
CA ASP A 337 -5.95 -3.30 30.98
C ASP A 337 -4.79 -2.71 31.81
N PRO A 338 -4.43 -1.44 31.59
CA PRO A 338 -3.24 -0.85 32.19
C PRO A 338 -3.33 -0.71 33.72
N MET A 339 -4.54 -0.82 34.31
CA MET A 339 -4.78 -0.65 35.71
C MET A 339 -5.19 -1.95 36.42
N GLY A 340 -5.24 -3.09 35.74
CA GLY A 340 -5.67 -4.37 36.32
C GLY A 340 -7.15 -4.38 36.75
N ILE A 341 -7.99 -3.62 36.04
CA ILE A 341 -9.42 -3.47 36.39
C ILE A 341 -10.17 -4.81 36.27
N LEU A 342 -9.80 -5.61 35.25
CA LEU A 342 -10.45 -6.91 35.04
C LEU A 342 -10.20 -7.89 36.16
N ASP A 343 -9.03 -7.85 36.79
CA ASP A 343 -8.67 -8.69 37.94
C ASP A 343 -9.48 -8.34 39.18
N MET A 344 -10.01 -7.10 39.26
CA MET A 344 -10.86 -6.64 40.35
C MET A 344 -12.31 -7.11 40.20
N ASN A 345 -12.65 -7.84 39.13
CA ASN A 345 -14.00 -8.31 38.81
C ASN A 345 -15.06 -7.20 38.93
N PRO A 346 -14.93 -6.12 38.15
CA PRO A 346 -15.81 -4.95 38.26
C PRO A 346 -17.26 -5.30 37.90
N PRO A 347 -18.23 -4.60 38.44
CA PRO A 347 -19.65 -4.84 38.16
C PRO A 347 -20.11 -4.30 36.80
N TYR A 348 -19.19 -3.96 35.90
CA TYR A 348 -19.43 -3.35 34.62
C TYR A 348 -19.12 -4.33 33.50
N SER A 349 -19.82 -4.22 32.36
CA SER A 349 -19.52 -4.95 31.15
C SER A 349 -18.22 -4.43 30.52
N MET A 350 -17.64 -5.22 29.62
CA MET A 350 -16.45 -4.83 28.87
C MET A 350 -16.68 -3.52 28.06
N GLU A 351 -17.86 -3.36 27.46
CA GLU A 351 -18.24 -2.17 26.72
C GLU A 351 -18.28 -0.93 27.62
N GLU A 352 -18.91 -1.02 28.78
CA GLU A 352 -18.97 0.06 29.78
C GLU A 352 -17.57 0.45 30.28
N LEU A 353 -16.68 -0.53 30.49
CA LEU A 353 -15.30 -0.26 30.93
C LEU A 353 -14.48 0.45 29.82
N ILE A 354 -14.72 0.12 28.56
CA ILE A 354 -14.11 0.79 27.41
C ILE A 354 -14.66 2.22 27.29
N GLU A 355 -15.97 2.41 27.39
CA GLU A 355 -16.61 3.74 27.34
C GLU A 355 -16.13 4.65 28.47
N MET A 356 -15.90 4.10 29.68
CA MET A 356 -15.31 4.82 30.80
C MET A 356 -13.81 5.09 30.65
N GLY A 357 -13.17 4.54 29.61
CA GLY A 357 -11.72 4.70 29.39
C GLY A 357 -10.84 3.94 30.40
N LEU A 358 -11.41 3.00 31.15
CA LEU A 358 -10.70 2.16 32.13
C LEU A 358 -9.97 1.00 31.43
N ILE A 359 -10.48 0.56 30.30
CA ILE A 359 -9.91 -0.47 29.43
C ILE A 359 -9.76 0.12 28.05
N ILE A 360 -8.68 -0.23 27.36
CA ILE A 360 -8.39 0.22 26.00
C ILE A 360 -8.62 -0.93 25.04
N SER A 361 -9.51 -0.73 24.06
CA SER A 361 -9.63 -1.60 22.89
C SER A 361 -9.07 -0.87 21.68
N ALA A 362 -7.95 -1.34 21.14
CA ALA A 362 -7.27 -0.67 20.03
C ALA A 362 -6.54 -1.67 19.13
N PRO A 363 -6.19 -1.29 17.89
CA PRO A 363 -5.37 -2.10 17.00
C PRO A 363 -4.10 -2.60 17.68
N GLN A 364 -3.76 -3.85 17.37
CA GLN A 364 -2.54 -4.49 17.87
C GLN A 364 -1.37 -4.22 16.92
N ARG A 365 -0.20 -4.03 17.47
CA ARG A 365 1.08 -3.98 16.77
C ARG A 365 2.08 -4.94 17.38
N ALA A 366 2.91 -5.56 16.57
CA ALA A 366 4.16 -6.16 16.99
C ALA A 366 5.19 -5.05 17.15
N TYR A 367 5.85 -5.01 18.30
CA TYR A 367 6.70 -3.91 18.70
C TYR A 367 7.98 -4.42 19.34
N MET A 368 9.11 -3.83 18.95
CA MET A 368 10.38 -4.01 19.64
C MET A 368 11.02 -2.64 19.85
N GLN A 369 11.43 -2.38 21.06
CA GLN A 369 12.20 -1.20 21.40
C GLN A 369 13.49 -1.61 22.13
N TYR A 370 14.61 -1.10 21.66
CA TYR A 370 15.88 -1.19 22.34
C TYR A 370 16.04 -0.01 23.30
N ASN A 371 16.43 -0.29 24.54
CA ASN A 371 16.73 0.72 25.53
C ASN A 371 18.16 0.59 25.99
N ASN A 372 19.03 1.42 25.45
CA ASN A 372 20.47 1.43 25.76
C ASN A 372 20.84 1.79 27.21
N MET A 373 19.88 2.22 28.03
CA MET A 373 20.14 2.51 29.46
C MET A 373 20.07 1.28 30.38
N GLN A 374 19.49 0.17 29.93
CA GLN A 374 19.22 -0.98 30.79
C GLN A 374 19.41 -2.36 30.15
N ASP A 375 19.92 -2.47 28.95
CA ASP A 375 19.97 -3.71 28.15
C ASP A 375 18.59 -4.43 28.05
N VAL A 376 17.51 -3.70 28.24
CA VAL A 376 16.16 -4.24 28.24
C VAL A 376 15.53 -4.06 26.87
N VAL A 377 15.30 -5.19 26.22
CA VAL A 377 14.53 -5.26 25.01
C VAL A 377 13.06 -5.46 25.37
N ASN A 378 12.25 -4.47 25.10
CA ASN A 378 10.81 -4.62 25.13
C ASN A 378 10.35 -5.13 23.77
N ALA A 379 10.21 -6.44 23.63
CA ALA A 379 9.67 -7.07 22.43
C ALA A 379 8.35 -7.76 22.80
N HIS A 380 7.24 -7.20 22.33
CA HIS A 380 5.90 -7.69 22.67
C HIS A 380 4.82 -7.14 21.73
N PHE A 381 3.60 -7.59 21.94
CA PHE A 381 2.43 -6.96 21.34
C PHE A 381 1.98 -5.77 22.18
N ALA A 382 1.59 -4.70 21.51
CA ALA A 382 1.08 -3.49 22.15
C ALA A 382 -0.11 -2.92 21.38
N VAL A 383 -0.92 -2.15 22.07
CA VAL A 383 -1.99 -1.36 21.45
C VAL A 383 -1.42 -0.11 20.79
N ALA A 384 -2.09 0.33 19.74
CA ALA A 384 -1.82 1.64 19.13
C ALA A 384 -3.12 2.22 18.54
N ASN A 385 -3.22 3.54 18.53
CA ASN A 385 -4.38 4.21 17.96
C ASN A 385 -4.42 4.03 16.42
N PRO A 386 -5.59 3.90 15.80
CA PRO A 386 -5.72 3.68 14.36
C PRO A 386 -5.08 4.78 13.50
N SER A 387 -4.94 5.99 14.01
CA SER A 387 -4.30 7.11 13.31
C SER A 387 -2.77 7.01 13.23
N PHE A 388 -2.11 6.18 14.03
CA PHE A 388 -0.69 5.90 13.79
C PHE A 388 -0.49 5.31 12.40
N ALA A 389 0.65 5.57 11.80
CA ALA A 389 1.07 4.81 10.63
C ALA A 389 2.32 3.99 10.95
N PHE A 390 2.25 2.69 10.65
CA PHE A 390 3.35 1.75 10.84
C PHE A 390 3.56 0.88 9.60
N ALA A 391 4.71 0.21 9.58
CA ALA A 391 5.05 -0.73 8.55
C ALA A 391 4.12 -1.97 8.56
N VAL A 392 4.12 -2.67 7.44
CA VAL A 392 3.42 -3.95 7.26
C VAL A 392 4.43 -5.02 6.86
N ARG A 393 4.30 -6.22 7.41
CA ARG A 393 5.00 -7.41 6.97
C ARG A 393 3.99 -8.51 6.73
N CYS A 394 3.93 -8.98 5.49
CA CYS A 394 2.85 -9.85 5.07
C CYS A 394 3.11 -11.31 5.42
N VAL A 395 2.07 -12.03 5.85
CA VAL A 395 2.08 -13.45 6.12
C VAL A 395 1.18 -14.18 5.12
N LYS A 396 1.52 -15.38 4.74
CA LYS A 396 0.74 -16.24 3.84
C LYS A 396 -0.64 -16.52 4.44
N GLU A 397 -1.67 -16.50 3.59
CA GLU A 397 -3.04 -16.85 3.96
C GLU A 397 -3.19 -18.30 4.38
#